data_04789101bb6de39b8cdd77e1e353ff84
#
_entry.id   04789101bb6de39b8cdd77e1e353ff84
#
_cell.length_a   1.000
_cell.length_b   1.000
_cell.length_c   1.000
_cell.angle_alpha   90.00
_cell.angle_beta   90.00
_cell.angle_gamma   90.00
#
_symmetry.space_group_name_H-M   'P 1'
#
loop_
_entity.id
_entity.type
_entity.pdbx_description
1 polymer ?
#
loop_
_entity_poly.entity_id
_entity_poly.type
_entity_poly.pdbx_seq_one_letter_code
_entity_poly.pdbx_strand_id
1 'polypeptide(L)'
;MLKSIRAALAVSVITLTALGASSAFAQPLKVVASFTIIGDFAKNVGGDRIDLTTIVGPDGDAHVYEPSPADAVAMAKADIVLVNGLHFEGFLQRLVDASATKASIAVLTKGVTPINFKPEFAEADAAEGAETDGGKTVTDPHAFQSIANAKIYVKNIADAFCTADAAGCDSYKANAAAYTQKLDALEGEVQAAIQSIPQEKRVVITSHDAFGYFEKAYGLTFLAPEGVSTESEPSAADVAKLVSQIKQDKAAAIFVENITNPRLIEQIASETGIKVGGTLYSDALSQPDGPASTYIDLMHNNIAQIKGAILGS
;
A
#
# COMPACT_ATOMS: atom_id res chain seq x y z
N MET A 1 74.97 50.20 44.90
CA MET A 1 73.55 50.15 45.25
C MET A 1 72.77 49.78 44.00
N LEU A 2 72.55 48.51 43.71
CA LEU A 2 71.75 48.00 42.57
C LEU A 2 70.44 47.50 43.12
N LYS A 3 69.32 48.07 42.70
CA LYS A 3 67.96 47.58 42.97
C LYS A 3 67.53 46.66 41.85
N SER A 4 67.33 45.39 42.17
CA SER A 4 66.78 44.37 41.22
C SER A 4 65.28 44.50 41.15
N ILE A 5 64.79 44.70 39.92
CA ILE A 5 63.34 44.66 39.58
C ILE A 5 63.06 43.24 39.11
N ARG A 6 62.21 42.49 39.83
CA ARG A 6 61.70 41.21 39.46
C ARG A 6 60.35 41.46 38.69
N ALA A 7 60.34 41.22 37.41
CA ALA A 7 59.10 41.17 36.60
C ALA A 7 58.48 39.76 36.78
N ALA A 8 57.26 39.71 37.29
CA ALA A 8 56.45 38.48 37.34
C ALA A 8 55.62 38.40 36.02
N LEU A 9 55.92 37.37 35.20
CA LEU A 9 55.09 36.99 34.06
C LEU A 9 53.89 36.16 34.57
N ALA A 10 52.70 36.73 34.47
CA ALA A 10 51.46 35.97 34.67
C ALA A 10 51.09 35.26 33.35
N VAL A 11 51.22 33.95 33.32
CA VAL A 11 50.74 33.11 32.19
C VAL A 11 49.25 32.79 32.42
N SER A 12 48.36 33.44 31.66
CA SER A 12 46.94 33.10 31.65
C SER A 12 46.72 31.89 30.77
N VAL A 13 46.43 30.75 31.37
CA VAL A 13 46.00 29.54 30.69
C VAL A 13 44.50 29.68 30.39
N ILE A 14 44.15 29.97 29.13
CA ILE A 14 42.79 29.90 28.66
C ILE A 14 42.43 28.44 28.37
N THR A 15 41.73 27.79 29.28
CA THR A 15 41.13 26.48 29.08
C THR A 15 39.92 26.60 28.16
N LEU A 16 40.10 26.24 26.90
CA LEU A 16 39.03 26.13 25.90
C LEU A 16 38.23 24.86 26.20
N THR A 17 37.15 24.96 26.97
CA THR A 17 36.20 23.89 27.15
C THR A 17 35.42 23.72 25.84
N ALA A 18 35.82 22.74 25.01
CA ALA A 18 35.02 22.26 23.91
C ALA A 18 33.73 21.63 24.51
N LEU A 19 32.63 22.36 24.47
CA LEU A 19 31.30 21.74 24.66
C LEU A 19 31.11 20.79 23.46
N GLY A 20 31.38 19.52 23.70
CA GLY A 20 30.93 18.46 22.81
C GLY A 20 29.39 18.48 22.80
N ALA A 21 28.80 19.04 21.76
CA ALA A 21 27.38 18.86 21.50
C ALA A 21 27.19 17.36 21.26
N SER A 22 26.83 16.62 22.31
CA SER A 22 26.27 15.29 22.17
C SER A 22 25.04 15.47 21.31
N SER A 23 25.09 15.00 20.05
CA SER A 23 23.90 14.84 19.22
C SER A 23 23.00 13.86 19.98
N ALA A 24 22.08 14.39 20.78
CA ALA A 24 21.00 13.59 21.30
C ALA A 24 20.29 13.03 20.06
N PHE A 25 20.47 11.75 19.76
CA PHE A 25 19.66 11.05 18.78
C PHE A 25 18.22 11.21 19.24
N ALA A 26 17.43 11.96 18.49
CA ALA A 26 15.99 12.03 18.73
C ALA A 26 15.46 10.60 18.72
N GLN A 27 14.56 10.28 19.65
CA GLN A 27 13.93 8.95 19.64
C GLN A 27 13.23 8.75 18.29
N PRO A 28 13.31 7.55 17.68
CA PRO A 28 12.60 7.27 16.44
C PRO A 28 11.12 7.58 16.59
N LEU A 29 10.53 8.20 15.55
CA LEU A 29 9.10 8.47 15.47
C LEU A 29 8.33 7.15 15.42
N LYS A 30 7.42 6.94 16.36
CA LYS A 30 6.60 5.71 16.41
C LYS A 30 5.49 5.80 15.38
N VAL A 31 5.58 4.98 14.35
CA VAL A 31 4.67 4.96 13.21
C VAL A 31 3.90 3.65 13.20
N VAL A 32 2.59 3.74 13.06
CA VAL A 32 1.72 2.60 12.75
C VAL A 32 1.22 2.73 11.33
N ALA A 33 1.43 1.70 10.52
CA ALA A 33 0.85 1.55 9.18
C ALA A 33 -0.29 0.54 9.22
N SER A 34 -1.41 0.83 8.55
CA SER A 34 -2.57 -0.08 8.57
C SER A 34 -2.30 -1.40 7.86
N PHE A 35 -1.51 -1.42 6.78
CA PHE A 35 -1.17 -2.64 6.03
C PHE A 35 0.21 -2.54 5.37
N THR A 36 0.69 -3.66 4.81
CA THR A 36 2.09 -3.83 4.39
C THR A 36 2.55 -2.88 3.29
N ILE A 37 1.71 -2.57 2.29
CA ILE A 37 2.10 -1.69 1.18
C ILE A 37 2.46 -0.28 1.69
N ILE A 38 1.60 0.31 2.52
CA ILE A 38 1.93 1.63 3.10
C ILE A 38 3.01 1.54 4.16
N GLY A 39 3.19 0.36 4.79
CA GLY A 39 4.34 0.08 5.64
C GLY A 39 5.66 0.14 4.88
N ASP A 40 5.72 -0.43 3.67
CA ASP A 40 6.90 -0.33 2.80
C ASP A 40 7.19 1.12 2.38
N PHE A 41 6.15 1.87 1.98
CA PHE A 41 6.33 3.30 1.68
C PHE A 41 6.85 4.07 2.90
N ALA A 42 6.29 3.81 4.08
CA ALA A 42 6.72 4.45 5.32
C ALA A 42 8.19 4.14 5.65
N LYS A 43 8.61 2.89 5.48
CA LYS A 43 10.00 2.46 5.66
C LYS A 43 10.95 3.16 4.70
N ASN A 44 10.58 3.25 3.42
CA ASN A 44 11.39 3.91 2.40
C ASN A 44 11.55 5.43 2.65
N VAL A 45 10.51 6.08 3.19
CA VAL A 45 10.54 7.52 3.52
C VAL A 45 11.21 7.78 4.86
N GLY A 46 10.87 6.99 5.89
CA GLY A 46 11.31 7.21 7.27
C GLY A 46 12.74 6.77 7.54
N GLY A 47 13.20 5.70 6.85
CA GLY A 47 14.51 5.09 7.10
C GLY A 47 14.68 4.71 8.57
N ASP A 48 15.87 4.99 9.12
CA ASP A 48 16.23 4.70 10.51
C ASP A 48 15.64 5.69 11.54
N ARG A 49 14.87 6.69 11.07
CA ARG A 49 14.25 7.69 11.96
C ARG A 49 12.88 7.30 12.46
N ILE A 50 12.35 6.16 12.05
CA ILE A 50 11.04 5.66 12.48
C ILE A 50 11.15 4.31 13.15
N ASP A 51 10.23 4.06 14.08
CA ASP A 51 9.94 2.75 14.67
C ASP A 51 8.56 2.34 14.14
N LEU A 52 8.57 1.44 13.13
CA LEU A 52 7.38 1.10 12.34
C LEU A 52 6.73 -0.19 12.85
N THR A 53 5.44 -0.12 13.10
CA THR A 53 4.56 -1.27 13.31
C THR A 53 3.52 -1.33 12.20
N THR A 54 3.34 -2.49 11.57
CA THR A 54 2.28 -2.72 10.58
C THR A 54 1.18 -3.59 11.19
N ILE A 55 -0.08 -3.15 11.09
CA ILE A 55 -1.23 -3.86 11.69
C ILE A 55 -1.56 -5.11 10.89
N VAL A 56 -1.96 -4.96 9.62
CA VAL A 56 -2.23 -6.10 8.75
C VAL A 56 -0.92 -6.55 8.13
N GLY A 57 -0.46 -7.74 8.50
CA GLY A 57 0.82 -8.30 8.09
C GLY A 57 0.84 -8.80 6.65
N PRO A 58 1.97 -9.42 6.24
CA PRO A 58 2.10 -10.02 4.90
C PRO A 58 1.01 -11.04 4.62
N ASP A 59 0.53 -11.06 3.37
CA ASP A 59 -0.56 -11.91 2.88
C ASP A 59 -1.87 -11.77 3.66
N GLY A 60 -2.01 -10.69 4.44
CA GLY A 60 -3.21 -10.40 5.24
C GLY A 60 -4.22 -9.56 4.47
N ASP A 61 -5.50 -9.84 4.67
CA ASP A 61 -6.60 -9.11 4.08
C ASP A 61 -7.05 -7.96 4.99
N ALA A 62 -6.89 -6.72 4.51
CA ALA A 62 -7.22 -5.52 5.27
C ALA A 62 -8.73 -5.22 5.31
N HIS A 63 -9.53 -5.77 4.40
CA HIS A 63 -10.97 -5.56 4.38
C HIS A 63 -11.66 -6.24 5.56
N VAL A 64 -11.26 -7.48 5.86
CA VAL A 64 -11.88 -8.35 6.86
C VAL A 64 -11.02 -8.58 8.11
N TYR A 65 -9.94 -7.81 8.28
CA TYR A 65 -9.03 -7.97 9.40
C TYR A 65 -9.72 -7.71 10.74
N GLU A 66 -9.48 -8.60 11.70
CA GLU A 66 -9.94 -8.45 13.09
C GLU A 66 -8.77 -8.04 14.00
N PRO A 67 -8.73 -6.78 14.49
CA PRO A 67 -7.64 -6.29 15.31
C PRO A 67 -7.48 -7.03 16.62
N SER A 68 -6.24 -7.29 16.98
CA SER A 68 -5.86 -7.89 18.26
C SER A 68 -5.68 -6.83 19.36
N PRO A 69 -5.64 -7.22 20.66
CA PRO A 69 -5.27 -6.29 21.74
C PRO A 69 -3.86 -5.68 21.57
N ALA A 70 -2.93 -6.39 20.90
CA ALA A 70 -1.60 -5.87 20.60
C ALA A 70 -1.65 -4.68 19.63
N ASP A 71 -2.55 -4.72 18.66
CA ASP A 71 -2.76 -3.62 17.70
C ASP A 71 -3.28 -2.36 18.40
N ALA A 72 -4.22 -2.52 19.34
CA ALA A 72 -4.70 -1.41 20.15
C ALA A 72 -3.57 -0.79 21.01
N VAL A 73 -2.67 -1.61 21.54
CA VAL A 73 -1.49 -1.13 22.29
C VAL A 73 -0.52 -0.40 21.36
N ALA A 74 -0.28 -0.90 20.15
CA ALA A 74 0.58 -0.24 19.16
C ALA A 74 -0.01 1.14 18.77
N MET A 75 -1.30 1.19 18.43
CA MET A 75 -2.03 2.42 18.12
C MET A 75 -1.98 3.44 19.27
N ALA A 76 -2.17 3.00 20.52
CA ALA A 76 -2.13 3.88 21.70
C ALA A 76 -0.75 4.54 21.92
N LYS A 77 0.33 3.91 21.46
CA LYS A 77 1.70 4.37 21.60
C LYS A 77 2.25 5.12 20.38
N ALA A 78 1.50 5.11 19.28
CA ALA A 78 1.92 5.74 18.04
C ALA A 78 1.97 7.27 18.16
N ASP A 79 2.91 7.88 17.46
CA ASP A 79 2.96 9.31 17.20
C ASP A 79 2.16 9.63 15.93
N ILE A 80 2.22 8.74 14.93
CA ILE A 80 1.48 8.82 13.67
C ILE A 80 0.88 7.46 13.32
N VAL A 81 -0.33 7.50 12.78
CA VAL A 81 -0.99 6.36 12.13
C VAL A 81 -1.19 6.68 10.65
N LEU A 82 -0.68 5.83 9.78
CA LEU A 82 -0.82 5.92 8.33
C LEU A 82 -1.93 4.98 7.87
N VAL A 83 -2.91 5.52 7.16
CA VAL A 83 -4.05 4.75 6.65
C VAL A 83 -4.28 5.05 5.17
N ASN A 84 -4.84 4.09 4.45
CA ASN A 84 -5.25 4.29 3.07
C ASN A 84 -6.38 5.32 2.98
N GLY A 85 -7.45 5.09 3.71
CA GLY A 85 -8.72 5.79 3.55
C GLY A 85 -9.58 5.15 2.46
N LEU A 86 -10.58 5.88 1.96
CA LEU A 86 -11.54 5.40 0.94
C LEU A 86 -12.28 4.11 1.39
N HIS A 87 -12.45 3.92 2.70
CA HIS A 87 -13.08 2.73 3.31
C HIS A 87 -12.34 1.40 3.08
N PHE A 88 -11.04 1.43 2.80
CA PHE A 88 -10.21 0.23 2.62
C PHE A 88 -10.09 -0.57 3.93
N GLU A 89 -9.83 0.12 5.04
CA GLU A 89 -9.67 -0.51 6.36
C GLU A 89 -11.01 -0.61 7.09
N GLY A 90 -11.76 -1.68 6.91
CA GLY A 90 -13.04 -1.91 7.60
C GLY A 90 -12.95 -1.93 9.13
N PHE A 91 -11.77 -2.27 9.68
CA PHE A 91 -11.50 -2.34 11.10
C PHE A 91 -11.10 -1.01 11.76
N LEU A 92 -10.73 0.03 11.00
CA LEU A 92 -9.99 1.20 11.49
C LEU A 92 -10.72 1.93 12.61
N GLN A 93 -12.02 2.24 12.44
CA GLN A 93 -12.78 2.99 13.45
C GLN A 93 -12.84 2.24 14.78
N ARG A 94 -13.12 0.92 14.74
CA ARG A 94 -13.14 0.08 15.94
C ARG A 94 -11.81 0.08 16.68
N LEU A 95 -10.68 0.03 15.91
CA LEU A 95 -9.34 0.04 16.48
C LEU A 95 -8.97 1.41 17.07
N VAL A 96 -9.34 2.51 16.42
CA VAL A 96 -9.16 3.88 16.95
C VAL A 96 -9.89 4.03 18.28
N ASP A 97 -11.14 3.61 18.34
CA ASP A 97 -11.96 3.70 19.57
C ASP A 97 -11.40 2.83 20.70
N ALA A 98 -11.01 1.59 20.38
CA ALA A 98 -10.47 0.65 21.37
C ALA A 98 -9.09 1.09 21.92
N SER A 99 -8.26 1.71 21.09
CA SER A 99 -6.92 2.16 21.50
C SER A 99 -6.91 3.48 22.25
N ALA A 100 -7.94 4.29 22.12
CA ALA A 100 -8.00 5.68 22.58
C ALA A 100 -6.73 6.49 22.16
N THR A 101 -6.20 6.20 20.98
CA THR A 101 -4.96 6.79 20.46
C THR A 101 -5.04 8.32 20.42
N LYS A 102 -3.90 8.97 20.61
CA LYS A 102 -3.71 10.42 20.44
C LYS A 102 -2.85 10.72 19.21
N ALA A 103 -2.48 9.69 18.47
CA ALA A 103 -1.68 9.84 17.27
C ALA A 103 -2.39 10.68 16.20
N SER A 104 -1.61 11.37 15.40
CA SER A 104 -2.12 12.00 14.18
C SER A 104 -2.42 10.92 13.13
N ILE A 105 -3.62 10.88 12.60
CA ILE A 105 -4.01 9.95 11.53
C ILE A 105 -3.80 10.63 10.18
N ALA A 106 -2.91 10.09 9.37
CA ALA A 106 -2.61 10.58 8.03
C ALA A 106 -3.28 9.67 6.98
N VAL A 107 -4.25 10.23 6.26
CA VAL A 107 -4.92 9.55 5.14
C VAL A 107 -4.09 9.72 3.88
N LEU A 108 -3.55 8.62 3.34
CA LEU A 108 -2.57 8.65 2.27
C LEU A 108 -3.17 8.85 0.87
N THR A 109 -4.46 8.58 0.69
CA THR A 109 -5.20 8.87 -0.55
C THR A 109 -5.58 10.35 -0.71
N LYS A 110 -5.22 11.22 0.23
CA LYS A 110 -5.46 12.67 0.09
C LYS A 110 -4.78 13.21 -1.17
N GLY A 111 -5.57 13.76 -2.09
CA GLY A 111 -5.09 14.29 -3.38
C GLY A 111 -5.15 13.29 -4.53
N VAL A 112 -5.49 12.03 -4.27
CA VAL A 112 -5.85 11.07 -5.32
C VAL A 112 -7.22 11.45 -5.90
N THR A 113 -7.39 11.29 -7.21
CA THR A 113 -8.71 11.38 -7.85
C THR A 113 -9.41 10.03 -7.71
N PRO A 114 -10.50 9.91 -6.92
CA PRO A 114 -11.17 8.64 -6.72
C PRO A 114 -11.74 8.07 -8.02
N ILE A 115 -11.76 6.75 -8.13
CA ILE A 115 -12.49 6.02 -9.15
C ILE A 115 -13.76 5.46 -8.50
N ASN A 116 -14.87 5.62 -9.19
CA ASN A 116 -16.12 5.00 -8.79
C ASN A 116 -16.30 3.68 -9.52
N PHE A 117 -16.56 2.65 -8.77
CA PHE A 117 -16.84 1.31 -9.26
C PHE A 117 -18.36 1.11 -9.37
N LYS A 118 -18.80 0.44 -10.46
CA LYS A 118 -20.15 -0.11 -10.56
C LYS A 118 -20.00 -1.62 -10.61
N PRO A 119 -20.50 -2.34 -9.61
CA PRO A 119 -20.49 -3.78 -9.67
C PRO A 119 -21.31 -4.22 -10.90
N GLU A 120 -20.66 -4.86 -11.87
CA GLU A 120 -21.34 -5.38 -13.06
C GLU A 120 -22.25 -6.57 -12.72
N PHE A 121 -21.98 -7.24 -11.58
CA PHE A 121 -22.60 -8.48 -11.17
C PHE A 121 -23.39 -8.42 -9.87
N ALA A 122 -23.21 -7.40 -9.03
CA ALA A 122 -23.96 -7.28 -7.78
C ALA A 122 -25.46 -7.04 -8.10
N GLU A 123 -26.29 -7.97 -7.72
CA GLU A 123 -27.73 -7.73 -7.73
C GLU A 123 -28.08 -6.55 -6.78
N ALA A 124 -29.04 -5.75 -7.19
CA ALA A 124 -29.52 -4.60 -6.41
C ALA A 124 -30.04 -4.97 -5.01
N ASP A 125 -30.16 -6.25 -4.70
CA ASP A 125 -30.70 -6.80 -3.45
C ASP A 125 -29.63 -7.18 -2.41
N ALA A 126 -28.33 -7.18 -2.74
CA ALA A 126 -27.26 -7.47 -1.77
C ALA A 126 -26.93 -6.30 -0.84
N ALA A 127 -27.66 -5.21 -0.94
CA ALA A 127 -27.40 -3.96 -0.26
C ALA A 127 -28.35 -3.63 0.88
N GLU A 128 -28.95 -4.60 1.57
CA GLU A 128 -29.75 -4.32 2.79
C GLU A 128 -28.90 -3.88 4.00
N GLY A 129 -27.59 -3.76 3.85
CA GLY A 129 -26.71 -3.24 4.91
C GLY A 129 -25.86 -2.02 4.49
N ALA A 130 -25.67 -1.80 3.21
CA ALA A 130 -25.11 -0.55 2.68
C ALA A 130 -26.27 0.27 2.15
N GLU A 131 -26.48 1.48 2.66
CA GLU A 131 -27.55 2.38 2.21
C GLU A 131 -27.52 2.53 0.69
N THR A 132 -28.35 1.79 -0.03
CA THR A 132 -28.58 1.96 -1.45
C THR A 132 -29.47 3.17 -1.65
N ASP A 133 -28.87 4.32 -1.73
CA ASP A 133 -29.50 5.50 -2.31
C ASP A 133 -29.30 5.42 -3.84
N GLY A 134 -30.34 5.04 -4.54
CA GLY A 134 -30.56 5.14 -5.99
C GLY A 134 -29.33 5.15 -6.88
N GLY A 135 -28.63 4.00 -7.06
CA GLY A 135 -27.54 3.85 -8.01
C GLY A 135 -26.18 4.39 -7.52
N LYS A 136 -25.90 4.35 -6.24
CA LYS A 136 -24.59 4.72 -5.67
C LYS A 136 -23.48 3.86 -6.27
N THR A 137 -22.53 4.54 -6.86
CA THR A 137 -21.24 4.01 -7.24
C THR A 137 -20.41 3.84 -5.97
N VAL A 138 -19.83 2.66 -5.74
CA VAL A 138 -18.86 2.40 -4.67
C VAL A 138 -17.52 3.00 -5.08
N THR A 139 -16.85 3.69 -4.17
CA THR A 139 -15.50 4.20 -4.44
C THR A 139 -14.51 3.05 -4.33
N ASP A 140 -13.67 2.87 -5.36
CA ASP A 140 -12.58 1.91 -5.36
C ASP A 140 -11.47 2.39 -4.38
N PRO A 141 -11.13 1.61 -3.34
CA PRO A 141 -10.13 2.00 -2.37
C PRO A 141 -8.68 1.71 -2.79
N HIS A 142 -8.43 0.93 -3.85
CA HIS A 142 -7.13 0.37 -4.21
C HIS A 142 -6.23 1.36 -4.99
N ALA A 143 -6.22 2.62 -4.57
CA ALA A 143 -5.51 3.68 -5.29
C ALA A 143 -3.99 3.43 -5.44
N PHE A 144 -3.40 2.66 -4.53
CA PHE A 144 -1.99 2.24 -4.57
C PHE A 144 -1.65 1.33 -5.75
N GLN A 145 -2.62 0.75 -6.45
CA GLN A 145 -2.42 -0.04 -7.66
C GLN A 145 -1.96 0.82 -8.87
N SER A 146 -2.06 2.14 -8.79
CA SER A 146 -1.42 3.06 -9.73
C SER A 146 -0.13 3.62 -9.14
N ILE A 147 0.99 3.48 -9.85
CA ILE A 147 2.29 4.02 -9.41
C ILE A 147 2.24 5.55 -9.32
N ALA A 148 1.48 6.21 -10.19
CA ALA A 148 1.26 7.65 -10.09
C ALA A 148 0.61 8.05 -8.75
N ASN A 149 -0.35 7.27 -8.26
CA ASN A 149 -0.94 7.47 -6.95
C ASN A 149 0.03 7.08 -5.83
N ALA A 150 0.81 6.01 -5.97
CA ALA A 150 1.84 5.64 -4.97
C ALA A 150 2.80 6.79 -4.68
N LYS A 151 3.14 7.61 -5.69
CA LYS A 151 3.96 8.83 -5.50
C LYS A 151 3.22 9.88 -4.64
N ILE A 152 1.89 9.96 -4.71
CA ILE A 152 1.07 10.82 -3.83
C ILE A 152 1.15 10.30 -2.38
N TYR A 153 1.05 8.99 -2.17
CA TYR A 153 1.20 8.36 -0.85
C TYR A 153 2.57 8.68 -0.24
N VAL A 154 3.64 8.49 -1.00
CA VAL A 154 5.02 8.79 -0.58
C VAL A 154 5.18 10.25 -0.15
N LYS A 155 4.60 11.18 -0.92
CA LYS A 155 4.58 12.60 -0.56
C LYS A 155 3.80 12.85 0.73
N ASN A 156 2.62 12.28 0.87
CA ASN A 156 1.77 12.45 2.04
C ASN A 156 2.43 11.90 3.32
N ILE A 157 3.16 10.78 3.21
CA ILE A 157 3.96 10.23 4.30
C ILE A 157 5.07 11.21 4.71
N ALA A 158 5.84 11.74 3.75
CA ALA A 158 6.89 12.71 4.04
C ALA A 158 6.35 13.97 4.72
N ASP A 159 5.21 14.49 4.26
CA ASP A 159 4.55 15.66 4.87
C ASP A 159 4.09 15.36 6.31
N ALA A 160 3.52 14.17 6.56
CA ALA A 160 3.10 13.74 7.88
C ALA A 160 4.29 13.60 8.84
N PHE A 161 5.39 12.98 8.38
CA PHE A 161 6.62 12.85 9.17
C PHE A 161 7.27 14.20 9.45
N CYS A 162 7.34 15.10 8.47
CA CYS A 162 7.83 16.46 8.66
C CYS A 162 7.02 17.25 9.72
N THR A 163 5.71 17.00 9.78
CA THR A 163 4.83 17.66 10.76
C THR A 163 5.11 17.17 12.18
N ALA A 164 5.39 15.88 12.35
CA ALA A 164 5.62 15.28 13.66
C ALA A 164 7.08 15.39 14.13
N ASP A 165 8.04 15.32 13.22
CA ASP A 165 9.49 15.45 13.47
C ASP A 165 10.11 16.48 12.51
N ALA A 166 10.00 17.75 12.86
CA ALA A 166 10.57 18.83 12.05
C ALA A 166 12.10 18.72 11.88
N ALA A 167 12.80 18.15 12.85
CA ALA A 167 14.25 17.95 12.79
C ALA A 167 14.67 16.89 11.75
N GLY A 168 13.80 15.91 11.47
CA GLY A 168 14.01 14.87 10.46
C GLY A 168 13.54 15.25 9.06
N CYS A 169 12.86 16.38 8.88
CA CYS A 169 12.12 16.70 7.67
C CYS A 169 12.96 16.67 6.40
N ASP A 170 14.19 17.17 6.43
CA ASP A 170 15.09 17.16 5.27
C ASP A 170 15.43 15.72 4.85
N SER A 171 15.63 14.81 5.83
CA SER A 171 15.87 13.40 5.57
C SER A 171 14.65 12.73 4.94
N TYR A 172 13.45 12.97 5.47
CA TYR A 172 12.21 12.43 4.93
C TYR A 172 11.95 12.88 3.49
N LYS A 173 12.16 14.15 3.20
CA LYS A 173 12.04 14.70 1.85
C LYS A 173 13.07 14.12 0.87
N ALA A 174 14.32 13.98 1.32
CA ALA A 174 15.37 13.39 0.50
C ALA A 174 15.07 11.93 0.18
N ASN A 175 14.64 11.14 1.18
CA ASN A 175 14.25 9.74 1.00
C ASN A 175 13.03 9.61 0.09
N ALA A 176 12.00 10.43 0.29
CA ALA A 176 10.81 10.45 -0.57
C ALA A 176 11.16 10.77 -2.02
N ALA A 177 12.06 11.75 -2.26
CA ALA A 177 12.52 12.08 -3.60
C ALA A 177 13.28 10.91 -4.24
N ALA A 178 14.18 10.25 -3.49
CA ALA A 178 14.92 9.09 -3.97
C ALA A 178 14.01 7.89 -4.28
N TYR A 179 12.98 7.65 -3.45
CA TYR A 179 12.03 6.58 -3.70
C TYR A 179 11.10 6.90 -4.88
N THR A 180 10.68 8.15 -5.03
CA THR A 180 9.92 8.61 -6.20
C THR A 180 10.66 8.36 -7.51
N GLN A 181 11.99 8.56 -7.56
CA GLN A 181 12.79 8.23 -8.74
C GLN A 181 12.75 6.73 -9.10
N LYS A 182 12.75 5.85 -8.08
CA LYS A 182 12.57 4.40 -8.32
C LYS A 182 11.16 4.08 -8.84
N LEU A 183 10.13 4.76 -8.31
CA LEU A 183 8.77 4.62 -8.80
C LEU A 183 8.59 5.14 -10.22
N ASP A 184 9.30 6.21 -10.62
CA ASP A 184 9.30 6.70 -12.00
C ASP A 184 9.92 5.69 -12.99
N ALA A 185 11.00 5.02 -12.58
CA ALA A 185 11.59 3.93 -13.38
C ALA A 185 10.62 2.75 -13.51
N LEU A 186 10.04 2.31 -12.39
CA LEU A 186 9.04 1.23 -12.34
C LEU A 186 7.82 1.54 -13.22
N GLU A 187 7.32 2.78 -13.21
CA GLU A 187 6.21 3.23 -14.07
C GLU A 187 6.51 2.95 -15.56
N GLY A 188 7.73 3.31 -16.00
CA GLY A 188 8.15 3.05 -17.39
C GLY A 188 8.23 1.56 -17.70
N GLU A 189 8.72 0.73 -16.78
CA GLU A 189 8.81 -0.72 -16.93
C GLU A 189 7.43 -1.38 -17.01
N VAL A 190 6.50 -0.99 -16.13
CA VAL A 190 5.11 -1.47 -16.15
C VAL A 190 4.42 -1.10 -17.44
N GLN A 191 4.52 0.16 -17.87
CA GLN A 191 3.93 0.61 -19.14
C GLN A 191 4.49 -0.17 -20.33
N ALA A 192 5.81 -0.34 -20.43
CA ALA A 192 6.43 -1.08 -21.52
C ALA A 192 6.01 -2.57 -21.50
N ALA A 193 5.91 -3.17 -20.30
CA ALA A 193 5.48 -4.56 -20.14
C ALA A 193 4.04 -4.75 -20.65
N ILE A 194 3.11 -3.90 -20.24
CA ILE A 194 1.70 -4.00 -20.66
C ILE A 194 1.53 -3.67 -22.14
N GLN A 195 2.25 -2.69 -22.67
CA GLN A 195 2.23 -2.38 -24.10
C GLN A 195 2.71 -3.54 -24.98
N SER A 196 3.57 -4.43 -24.46
CA SER A 196 4.01 -5.63 -25.18
C SER A 196 2.93 -6.71 -25.31
N ILE A 197 1.81 -6.61 -24.57
CA ILE A 197 0.68 -7.53 -24.65
C ILE A 197 -0.26 -7.07 -25.78
N PRO A 198 -0.64 -7.93 -26.74
CA PRO A 198 -1.62 -7.59 -27.76
C PRO A 198 -2.94 -7.13 -27.14
N GLN A 199 -3.56 -6.08 -27.71
CA GLN A 199 -4.74 -5.45 -27.12
C GLN A 199 -5.90 -6.43 -26.94
N GLU A 200 -6.09 -7.36 -27.88
CA GLU A 200 -7.13 -8.39 -27.85
C GLU A 200 -6.90 -9.47 -26.77
N LYS A 201 -5.76 -9.45 -26.08
CA LYS A 201 -5.40 -10.37 -25.00
C LYS A 201 -5.34 -9.69 -23.62
N ARG A 202 -5.84 -8.44 -23.53
CA ARG A 202 -5.74 -7.64 -22.32
C ARG A 202 -6.93 -7.77 -21.37
N VAL A 203 -7.67 -8.89 -21.44
CA VAL A 203 -8.73 -9.22 -20.49
C VAL A 203 -8.24 -10.36 -19.62
N VAL A 204 -8.22 -10.17 -18.31
CA VAL A 204 -7.77 -11.14 -17.30
C VAL A 204 -8.78 -11.21 -16.15
N ILE A 205 -8.72 -12.29 -15.38
CA ILE A 205 -9.61 -12.53 -14.24
C ILE A 205 -8.79 -12.58 -12.97
N THR A 206 -9.32 -11.96 -11.91
CA THR A 206 -8.79 -11.97 -10.54
C THR A 206 -9.86 -12.39 -9.55
N SER A 207 -9.55 -12.50 -8.26
CA SER A 207 -10.50 -12.93 -7.23
C SER A 207 -11.47 -11.83 -6.86
N HIS A 208 -10.97 -10.60 -6.63
CA HIS A 208 -11.78 -9.41 -6.32
C HIS A 208 -11.35 -8.20 -7.15
N ASP A 209 -12.12 -7.15 -7.07
CA ASP A 209 -11.99 -5.95 -7.93
C ASP A 209 -10.99 -4.94 -7.36
N ALA A 210 -9.72 -5.36 -7.24
CA ALA A 210 -8.64 -4.54 -6.68
C ALA A 210 -7.86 -3.72 -7.71
N PHE A 211 -8.04 -3.97 -9.00
CA PHE A 211 -7.12 -3.47 -10.02
C PHE A 211 -7.69 -2.30 -10.86
N GLY A 212 -8.78 -1.65 -10.45
CA GLY A 212 -9.42 -0.58 -11.23
C GLY A 212 -8.48 0.60 -11.52
N TYR A 213 -7.63 1.01 -10.59
CA TYR A 213 -6.64 2.05 -10.83
C TYR A 213 -5.49 1.58 -11.74
N PHE A 214 -5.10 0.30 -11.66
CA PHE A 214 -4.13 -0.30 -12.58
C PHE A 214 -4.71 -0.36 -14.00
N GLU A 215 -5.95 -0.81 -14.14
CA GLU A 215 -6.69 -0.86 -15.39
C GLU A 215 -6.72 0.51 -16.08
N LYS A 216 -7.12 1.54 -15.34
CA LYS A 216 -7.19 2.91 -15.84
C LYS A 216 -5.81 3.46 -16.23
N ALA A 217 -4.75 3.09 -15.51
CA ALA A 217 -3.40 3.60 -15.75
C ALA A 217 -2.70 2.92 -16.93
N TYR A 218 -2.92 1.60 -17.11
CA TYR A 218 -2.09 0.79 -18.02
C TYR A 218 -2.85 0.11 -19.14
N GLY A 219 -4.19 0.06 -19.09
CA GLY A 219 -5.02 -0.45 -20.19
C GLY A 219 -5.10 -1.97 -20.27
N LEU A 220 -5.15 -2.66 -19.13
CA LEU A 220 -5.70 -4.00 -19.01
C LEU A 220 -7.15 -3.90 -18.55
N THR A 221 -7.92 -4.97 -18.75
CA THR A 221 -9.26 -5.13 -18.17
C THR A 221 -9.25 -6.31 -17.21
N PHE A 222 -9.70 -6.06 -15.98
CA PHE A 222 -9.82 -7.07 -14.94
C PHE A 222 -11.31 -7.38 -14.73
N LEU A 223 -11.64 -8.66 -14.68
CA LEU A 223 -12.97 -9.15 -14.33
C LEU A 223 -12.82 -9.95 -13.02
N ALA A 224 -13.69 -9.69 -12.07
CA ALA A 224 -13.64 -10.37 -10.77
C ALA A 224 -15.04 -10.83 -10.34
N PRO A 225 -15.17 -12.00 -9.68
CA PRO A 225 -16.42 -12.45 -9.09
C PRO A 225 -16.82 -11.67 -7.84
N GLU A 226 -15.83 -11.19 -7.07
CA GLU A 226 -16.04 -10.38 -5.87
C GLU A 226 -15.89 -8.89 -6.21
N GLY A 227 -16.61 -8.04 -5.47
CA GLY A 227 -16.52 -6.58 -5.63
C GLY A 227 -15.20 -6.00 -5.10
N VAL A 228 -15.20 -4.69 -4.84
CA VAL A 228 -14.02 -3.96 -4.30
C VAL A 228 -13.72 -4.26 -2.83
N SER A 229 -14.48 -5.12 -2.18
CA SER A 229 -14.26 -5.61 -0.82
C SER A 229 -14.46 -7.12 -0.79
N THR A 230 -13.66 -7.81 -0.02
CA THR A 230 -13.73 -9.26 0.20
C THR A 230 -14.70 -9.64 1.33
N GLU A 231 -15.45 -8.68 1.89
CA GLU A 231 -16.40 -8.92 3.00
C GLU A 231 -17.57 -9.84 2.61
N SER A 232 -17.91 -9.90 1.32
CA SER A 232 -19.04 -10.67 0.82
C SER A 232 -18.61 -11.62 -0.30
N GLU A 233 -18.95 -12.90 -0.16
CA GLU A 233 -18.77 -13.88 -1.21
C GLU A 233 -19.80 -13.64 -2.35
N PRO A 234 -19.42 -13.85 -3.63
CA PRO A 234 -20.33 -13.69 -4.76
C PRO A 234 -21.41 -14.78 -4.73
N SER A 235 -22.60 -14.44 -5.25
CA SER A 235 -23.66 -15.42 -5.41
C SER A 235 -23.31 -16.43 -6.53
N ALA A 236 -23.88 -17.64 -6.48
CA ALA A 236 -23.73 -18.61 -7.55
C ALA A 236 -24.22 -18.08 -8.91
N ALA A 237 -25.21 -17.18 -8.92
CA ALA A 237 -25.72 -16.54 -10.13
C ALA A 237 -24.69 -15.58 -10.73
N ASP A 238 -23.97 -14.81 -9.88
CA ASP A 238 -22.93 -13.88 -10.34
C ASP A 238 -21.72 -14.62 -10.88
N VAL A 239 -21.32 -15.72 -10.23
CA VAL A 239 -20.26 -16.61 -10.75
C VAL A 239 -20.65 -17.17 -12.12
N ALA A 240 -21.90 -17.62 -12.32
CA ALA A 240 -22.37 -18.12 -13.60
C ALA A 240 -22.40 -17.04 -14.69
N LYS A 241 -22.80 -15.80 -14.36
CA LYS A 241 -22.73 -14.64 -15.26
C LYS A 241 -21.28 -14.36 -15.66
N LEU A 242 -20.37 -14.30 -14.68
CA LEU A 242 -18.95 -14.09 -14.93
C LEU A 242 -18.36 -15.18 -15.84
N VAL A 243 -18.63 -16.47 -15.58
CA VAL A 243 -18.17 -17.57 -16.45
C VAL A 243 -18.66 -17.40 -17.89
N SER A 244 -19.89 -16.92 -18.06
CA SER A 244 -20.44 -16.65 -19.39
C SER A 244 -19.73 -15.48 -20.08
N GLN A 245 -19.46 -14.42 -19.36
CA GLN A 245 -18.72 -13.25 -19.83
C GLN A 245 -17.27 -13.58 -20.18
N ILE A 246 -16.57 -14.33 -19.34
CA ILE A 246 -15.22 -14.82 -19.60
C ILE A 246 -15.11 -15.52 -20.96
N LYS A 247 -16.10 -16.37 -21.27
CA LYS A 247 -16.16 -17.08 -22.56
C LYS A 247 -16.45 -16.13 -23.73
N GLN A 248 -17.28 -15.13 -23.49
CA GLN A 248 -17.66 -14.13 -24.52
C GLN A 248 -16.48 -13.19 -24.80
N ASP A 249 -15.83 -12.66 -23.77
CA ASP A 249 -14.73 -11.69 -23.88
C ASP A 249 -13.38 -12.33 -24.18
N LYS A 250 -13.32 -13.67 -24.20
CA LYS A 250 -12.11 -14.45 -24.49
C LYS A 250 -10.96 -14.07 -23.56
N ALA A 251 -11.25 -14.01 -22.25
CA ALA A 251 -10.22 -13.69 -21.26
C ALA A 251 -8.97 -14.54 -21.46
N ALA A 252 -7.80 -13.91 -21.39
CA ALA A 252 -6.54 -14.51 -21.76
C ALA A 252 -5.89 -15.32 -20.62
N ALA A 253 -6.18 -14.96 -19.35
CA ALA A 253 -5.63 -15.64 -18.18
C ALA A 253 -6.52 -15.42 -16.94
N ILE A 254 -6.36 -16.32 -15.96
CA ILE A 254 -6.99 -16.25 -14.64
C ILE A 254 -5.88 -16.25 -13.60
N PHE A 255 -6.04 -15.47 -12.54
CA PHE A 255 -5.07 -15.36 -11.45
C PHE A 255 -5.76 -15.55 -10.10
N VAL A 256 -5.09 -16.22 -9.18
CA VAL A 256 -5.42 -16.17 -7.75
C VAL A 256 -4.78 -14.93 -7.12
N GLU A 257 -5.31 -14.49 -6.00
CA GLU A 257 -4.71 -13.42 -5.21
C GLU A 257 -4.19 -13.95 -3.88
N ASN A 258 -3.11 -13.31 -3.38
CA ASN A 258 -2.45 -13.78 -2.16
C ASN A 258 -3.29 -13.63 -0.88
N ILE A 259 -4.31 -12.77 -0.89
CA ILE A 259 -5.17 -12.50 0.28
C ILE A 259 -6.48 -13.29 0.27
N THR A 260 -6.85 -13.92 -0.85
CA THR A 260 -8.16 -14.59 -1.01
C THR A 260 -8.04 -16.10 -1.04
N ASN A 261 -9.17 -16.79 -0.81
CA ASN A 261 -9.25 -18.25 -0.96
C ASN A 261 -9.25 -18.63 -2.45
N PRO A 262 -8.30 -19.41 -2.95
CA PRO A 262 -8.17 -19.72 -4.37
C PRO A 262 -9.29 -20.60 -4.94
N ARG A 263 -10.11 -21.25 -4.11
CA ARG A 263 -11.10 -22.27 -4.54
C ARG A 263 -12.08 -21.76 -5.59
N LEU A 264 -12.58 -20.53 -5.42
CA LEU A 264 -13.53 -19.93 -6.38
C LEU A 264 -12.88 -19.73 -7.74
N ILE A 265 -11.67 -19.19 -7.76
CA ILE A 265 -10.89 -18.96 -8.99
C ILE A 265 -10.53 -20.28 -9.66
N GLU A 266 -10.16 -21.30 -8.89
CA GLU A 266 -9.89 -22.66 -9.40
C GLU A 266 -11.14 -23.29 -10.02
N GLN A 267 -12.32 -23.08 -9.43
CA GLN A 267 -13.60 -23.53 -9.99
C GLN A 267 -13.88 -22.80 -11.32
N ILE A 268 -13.77 -21.49 -11.37
CA ILE A 268 -13.97 -20.69 -12.60
C ILE A 268 -12.98 -21.14 -13.68
N ALA A 269 -11.73 -21.39 -13.34
CA ALA A 269 -10.70 -21.91 -14.24
C ALA A 269 -11.12 -23.27 -14.82
N SER A 270 -11.63 -24.17 -13.98
CA SER A 270 -12.14 -25.48 -14.41
C SER A 270 -13.34 -25.39 -15.36
N GLU A 271 -14.29 -24.48 -15.10
CA GLU A 271 -15.50 -24.32 -15.91
C GLU A 271 -15.24 -23.60 -17.24
N THR A 272 -14.23 -22.74 -17.30
CA THR A 272 -13.85 -21.97 -18.50
C THR A 272 -12.79 -22.69 -19.34
N GLY A 273 -12.02 -23.59 -18.75
CA GLY A 273 -10.88 -24.25 -19.38
C GLY A 273 -9.64 -23.35 -19.48
N ILE A 274 -9.66 -22.16 -18.86
CA ILE A 274 -8.51 -21.26 -18.81
C ILE A 274 -7.60 -21.69 -17.66
N LYS A 275 -6.28 -21.74 -17.89
CA LYS A 275 -5.33 -22.11 -16.84
C LYS A 275 -5.10 -20.95 -15.88
N VAL A 276 -4.94 -21.28 -14.58
CA VAL A 276 -4.45 -20.31 -13.58
C VAL A 276 -3.02 -19.92 -13.95
N GLY A 277 -2.81 -18.63 -14.14
CA GLY A 277 -1.54 -18.06 -14.61
C GLY A 277 -0.52 -17.80 -13.50
N GLY A 278 -0.95 -17.89 -12.24
CA GLY A 278 -0.11 -17.65 -11.07
C GLY A 278 -0.82 -16.85 -9.98
N THR A 279 -0.05 -16.32 -9.04
CA THR A 279 -0.57 -15.49 -7.94
C THR A 279 -0.24 -14.02 -8.19
N LEU A 280 -1.25 -13.14 -8.15
CA LEU A 280 -1.09 -11.71 -8.08
C LEU A 280 -1.16 -11.24 -6.62
N TYR A 281 -0.41 -10.21 -6.32
CA TYR A 281 -0.45 -9.51 -5.04
C TYR A 281 -1.31 -8.26 -5.22
N SER A 282 -2.49 -8.27 -4.62
CA SER A 282 -3.43 -7.14 -4.69
C SER A 282 -3.19 -6.17 -3.54
N ASP A 283 -3.50 -6.57 -2.30
CA ASP A 283 -3.64 -5.67 -1.14
C ASP A 283 -2.58 -5.86 -0.08
N ALA A 284 -1.75 -6.88 -0.20
CA ALA A 284 -0.69 -7.16 0.76
C ALA A 284 0.61 -7.55 0.06
N LEU A 285 1.72 -7.20 0.68
CA LEU A 285 3.04 -7.73 0.31
C LEU A 285 3.17 -9.19 0.76
N SER A 286 4.08 -9.94 0.14
CA SER A 286 4.45 -11.26 0.59
C SER A 286 5.26 -11.23 1.89
N GLN A 287 5.50 -12.42 2.46
CA GLN A 287 6.53 -12.60 3.49
C GLN A 287 7.89 -12.06 3.00
N PRO A 288 8.84 -11.72 3.92
CA PRO A 288 10.13 -11.12 3.55
C PRO A 288 10.99 -11.95 2.58
N ASP A 289 10.81 -13.26 2.56
CA ASP A 289 11.48 -14.21 1.66
C ASP A 289 10.65 -14.56 0.40
N GLY A 290 9.47 -13.96 0.27
CA GLY A 290 8.58 -14.16 -0.87
C GLY A 290 8.86 -13.19 -2.04
N PRO A 291 8.18 -13.40 -3.18
CA PRO A 291 8.49 -12.71 -4.43
C PRO A 291 8.01 -11.25 -4.51
N ALA A 292 7.20 -10.80 -3.55
CA ALA A 292 6.57 -9.48 -3.52
C ALA A 292 6.76 -8.80 -2.15
N SER A 293 7.98 -8.85 -1.62
CA SER A 293 8.31 -8.37 -0.27
C SER A 293 8.38 -6.83 -0.14
N THR A 294 8.42 -6.12 -1.26
CA THR A 294 8.32 -4.65 -1.36
C THR A 294 7.27 -4.27 -2.42
N TYR A 295 6.81 -3.03 -2.41
CA TYR A 295 5.88 -2.55 -3.44
C TYR A 295 6.46 -2.64 -4.86
N ILE A 296 7.75 -2.38 -5.01
CA ILE A 296 8.44 -2.51 -6.31
C ILE A 296 8.46 -3.98 -6.75
N ASP A 297 8.78 -4.91 -5.83
CA ASP A 297 8.77 -6.34 -6.12
C ASP A 297 7.36 -6.85 -6.44
N LEU A 298 6.33 -6.34 -5.71
CA LEU A 298 4.92 -6.64 -5.98
C LEU A 298 4.56 -6.30 -7.43
N MET A 299 4.86 -5.09 -7.87
CA MET A 299 4.57 -4.65 -9.24
C MET A 299 5.35 -5.48 -10.27
N HIS A 300 6.63 -5.76 -10.03
CA HIS A 300 7.43 -6.63 -10.92
C HIS A 300 6.86 -8.04 -11.00
N ASN A 301 6.50 -8.64 -9.84
CA ASN A 301 5.88 -9.96 -9.82
C ASN A 301 4.59 -9.96 -10.64
N ASN A 302 3.69 -9.01 -10.37
CA ASN A 302 2.39 -8.96 -11.01
C ASN A 302 2.51 -8.83 -12.54
N ILE A 303 3.33 -7.92 -13.04
CA ILE A 303 3.52 -7.79 -14.51
C ILE A 303 4.20 -9.02 -15.11
N ALA A 304 5.12 -9.69 -14.40
CA ALA A 304 5.77 -10.90 -14.87
C ALA A 304 4.76 -12.05 -14.97
N GLN A 305 3.91 -12.26 -13.94
CA GLN A 305 2.86 -13.27 -13.96
C GLN A 305 1.85 -13.01 -15.09
N ILE A 306 1.37 -11.77 -15.23
CA ILE A 306 0.42 -11.39 -16.29
C ILE A 306 1.02 -11.65 -17.68
N LYS A 307 2.24 -11.19 -17.94
CA LYS A 307 2.91 -11.44 -19.23
C LYS A 307 3.15 -12.91 -19.49
N GLY A 308 3.68 -13.62 -18.49
CA GLY A 308 3.97 -15.05 -18.59
C GLY A 308 2.74 -15.87 -18.96
N ALA A 309 1.62 -15.63 -18.27
CA ALA A 309 0.37 -16.33 -18.53
C ALA A 309 -0.22 -16.02 -19.93
N ILE A 310 -0.14 -14.76 -20.37
CA ILE A 310 -0.76 -14.33 -21.64
C ILE A 310 0.10 -14.67 -22.86
N LEU A 311 1.43 -14.51 -22.75
CA LEU A 311 2.37 -14.67 -23.87
C LEU A 311 3.04 -16.04 -23.90
N GLY A 312 2.95 -16.83 -22.83
CA GLY A 312 3.56 -18.16 -22.75
C GLY A 312 5.08 -18.11 -22.62
N SER A 313 5.62 -17.07 -21.97
CA SER A 313 7.06 -16.83 -21.81
C SER A 313 7.54 -17.16 -20.40
#